data_42d5a4ab3272683f08cdf8585f82ac25
#
_entry.id   42d5a4ab3272683f08cdf8585f82ac25
#
_cell.length_a   1.000
_cell.length_b   1.000
_cell.length_c   1.000
_cell.angle_alpha   90.00
_cell.angle_beta   90.00
_cell.angle_gamma   90.00
#
_symmetry.space_group_name_H-M   'P 1'
#
loop_
_entity.id
_entity.type
_entity.pdbx_description
1 polymer ?
#
loop_
_entity_poly.entity_id
_entity_poly.type
_entity_poly.pdbx_seq_one_letter_code
_entity_poly.pdbx_strand_id
1 'polypeptide(L)'
;MLAMMGRNGMGKSTTVKVVCRLLQHKDGQVTFDGQNVKSVASHKVAQLGVGLVPEGRRCFSNLTVYENLVVAARSGEWNFASVSKLFPRLSERKDQKASSLSGGEQQMLAIGRALMTNPKLLILDEATEGLAPVVRQEIWRAIERLKSDSSMSILVIDKSLKELSRIADTAVILEKGRSVWNGDFTELTPDVTDRFLGV
;
A
#
# COMPACT_ATOMS: atom_id res chain seq x y z
N MET A 1 6.59 1.92 -10.15
CA MET A 1 5.94 2.34 -8.88
C MET A 1 5.29 3.70 -9.08
N LEU A 2 4.03 3.86 -8.68
CA LEU A 2 3.27 5.11 -8.77
C LEU A 2 3.07 5.71 -7.38
N ALA A 3 3.41 6.99 -7.21
CA ALA A 3 3.04 7.78 -6.03
C ALA A 3 1.73 8.53 -6.27
N MET A 4 0.75 8.37 -5.39
CA MET A 4 -0.47 9.18 -5.39
C MET A 4 -0.42 10.18 -4.24
N MET A 5 -0.42 11.45 -4.58
CA MET A 5 -0.24 12.55 -3.64
C MET A 5 -1.46 13.49 -3.64
N GLY A 6 -1.48 14.40 -2.69
CA GLY A 6 -2.55 15.40 -2.49
C GLY A 6 -2.81 15.65 -1.02
N ARG A 7 -3.32 16.81 -0.70
CA ARG A 7 -3.69 17.19 0.68
C ARG A 7 -4.76 16.26 1.25
N ASN A 8 -5.00 16.33 2.55
CA ASN A 8 -6.07 15.56 3.19
C ASN A 8 -7.44 15.94 2.59
N GLY A 9 -8.32 14.95 2.42
CA GLY A 9 -9.65 15.15 1.83
C GLY A 9 -9.67 15.28 0.31
N MET A 10 -8.54 15.21 -0.40
CA MET A 10 -8.49 15.39 -1.86
C MET A 10 -8.93 14.15 -2.68
N GLY A 11 -9.35 13.08 -2.04
CA GLY A 11 -9.95 11.92 -2.71
C GLY A 11 -9.04 10.70 -2.84
N LYS A 12 -7.82 10.71 -2.30
CA LYS A 12 -6.85 9.59 -2.41
C LYS A 12 -7.44 8.26 -1.93
N SER A 13 -7.87 8.17 -0.67
CA SER A 13 -8.45 6.94 -0.10
C SER A 13 -9.78 6.57 -0.75
N THR A 14 -10.54 7.55 -1.27
CA THR A 14 -11.74 7.28 -2.08
C THR A 14 -11.38 6.58 -3.38
N THR A 15 -10.34 7.04 -4.07
CA THR A 15 -9.81 6.41 -5.28
C THR A 15 -9.39 4.96 -5.00
N VAL A 16 -8.63 4.73 -3.92
CA VAL A 16 -8.24 3.37 -3.49
C VAL A 16 -9.47 2.49 -3.26
N LYS A 17 -10.48 3.00 -2.53
CA LYS A 17 -11.72 2.26 -2.28
C LYS A 17 -12.46 1.91 -3.57
N VAL A 18 -12.46 2.78 -4.58
CA VAL A 18 -13.06 2.51 -5.89
C VAL A 18 -12.26 1.45 -6.64
N VAL A 19 -10.94 1.56 -6.69
CA VAL A 19 -10.06 0.56 -7.33
C VAL A 19 -10.25 -0.82 -6.70
N CYS A 20 -10.30 -0.90 -5.37
CA CYS A 20 -10.52 -2.15 -4.63
C CYS A 20 -12.00 -2.60 -4.61
N ARG A 21 -12.92 -1.87 -5.26
CA ARG A 21 -14.37 -2.14 -5.25
C ARG A 21 -15.00 -2.18 -3.85
N LEU A 22 -14.38 -1.49 -2.89
CA LEU A 22 -14.95 -1.23 -1.58
C LEU A 22 -15.98 -0.08 -1.62
N LEU A 23 -15.92 0.74 -2.67
CA LEU A 23 -16.87 1.79 -2.98
C LEU A 23 -17.29 1.67 -4.45
N GLN A 24 -18.58 1.81 -4.73
CA GLN A 24 -19.08 1.85 -6.11
C GLN A 24 -18.90 3.24 -6.70
N HIS A 25 -18.47 3.31 -7.97
CA HIS A 25 -18.47 4.54 -8.76
C HIS A 25 -19.67 4.60 -9.69
N LYS A 26 -20.19 5.80 -9.92
CA LYS A 26 -21.36 6.01 -10.78
C LYS A 26 -21.00 5.90 -12.26
N ASP A 27 -19.97 6.66 -12.67
CA ASP A 27 -19.56 6.81 -14.07
C ASP A 27 -18.09 6.41 -14.25
N GLY A 28 -17.68 6.24 -15.50
CA GLY A 28 -16.33 5.80 -15.86
C GLY A 28 -16.14 4.29 -15.75
N GLN A 29 -14.89 3.87 -15.90
CA GLN A 29 -14.52 2.46 -15.74
C GLN A 29 -13.19 2.33 -15.01
N VAL A 30 -13.03 1.20 -14.33
CA VAL A 30 -11.77 0.75 -13.74
C VAL A 30 -11.43 -0.58 -14.41
N THR A 31 -10.23 -0.63 -14.99
CA THR A 31 -9.70 -1.83 -15.63
C THR A 31 -8.48 -2.31 -14.86
N PHE A 32 -8.46 -3.59 -14.51
CA PHE A 32 -7.32 -4.25 -13.88
C PHE A 32 -6.93 -5.48 -14.71
N ASP A 33 -5.67 -5.55 -15.13
CA ASP A 33 -5.13 -6.65 -15.95
C ASP A 33 -6.01 -6.95 -17.20
N GLY A 34 -6.42 -5.88 -17.90
CA GLY A 34 -7.28 -5.95 -19.08
C GLY A 34 -8.77 -6.18 -18.79
N GLN A 35 -9.16 -6.48 -17.57
CA GLN A 35 -10.54 -6.77 -17.19
C GLN A 35 -11.22 -5.55 -16.57
N ASN A 36 -12.40 -5.16 -17.08
CA ASN A 36 -13.24 -4.15 -16.41
C ASN A 36 -13.82 -4.72 -15.10
N VAL A 37 -13.52 -4.07 -13.99
CA VAL A 37 -13.94 -4.52 -12.65
C VAL A 37 -15.20 -3.83 -12.12
N LYS A 38 -15.92 -3.05 -12.94
CA LYS A 38 -17.09 -2.25 -12.49
C LYS A 38 -18.16 -3.07 -11.75
N SER A 39 -18.43 -4.29 -12.20
CA SER A 39 -19.43 -5.19 -11.58
C SER A 39 -18.81 -6.33 -10.77
N VAL A 40 -17.49 -6.30 -10.57
CA VAL A 40 -16.78 -7.34 -9.82
C VAL A 40 -16.87 -7.05 -8.34
N ALA A 41 -17.17 -8.05 -7.50
CA ALA A 41 -17.17 -7.91 -6.05
C ALA A 41 -15.76 -7.67 -5.50
N SER A 42 -15.61 -6.92 -4.41
CA SER A 42 -14.31 -6.54 -3.84
C SER A 42 -13.40 -7.73 -3.57
N HIS A 43 -13.92 -8.82 -2.99
CA HIS A 43 -13.13 -10.04 -2.74
C HIS A 43 -12.63 -10.70 -4.04
N LYS A 44 -13.37 -10.57 -5.15
CA LYS A 44 -12.94 -11.05 -6.46
C LYS A 44 -11.83 -10.17 -7.03
N VAL A 45 -11.89 -8.84 -6.83
CA VAL A 45 -10.81 -7.93 -7.23
C VAL A 45 -9.52 -8.26 -6.46
N ALA A 46 -9.61 -8.52 -5.16
CA ALA A 46 -8.47 -9.03 -4.40
C ALA A 46 -7.95 -10.38 -4.99
N GLN A 47 -8.88 -11.24 -5.46
CA GLN A 47 -8.52 -12.50 -6.13
C GLN A 47 -7.86 -12.31 -7.49
N LEU A 48 -8.13 -11.26 -8.22
CA LEU A 48 -7.41 -10.93 -9.46
C LEU A 48 -5.96 -10.51 -9.23
N GLY A 49 -5.58 -10.17 -7.98
CA GLY A 49 -4.23 -9.81 -7.59
C GLY A 49 -4.06 -8.39 -7.07
N VAL A 50 -5.11 -7.78 -6.52
CA VAL A 50 -4.99 -6.48 -5.84
C VAL A 50 -4.81 -6.74 -4.34
N GLY A 51 -3.62 -6.41 -3.82
CA GLY A 51 -3.31 -6.39 -2.38
C GLY A 51 -3.46 -4.98 -1.82
N LEU A 52 -4.16 -4.82 -0.70
CA LEU A 52 -4.36 -3.53 -0.05
C LEU A 52 -3.82 -3.54 1.38
N VAL A 53 -2.99 -2.58 1.70
CA VAL A 53 -2.63 -2.18 3.06
C VAL A 53 -3.37 -0.87 3.34
N PRO A 54 -4.51 -0.90 4.02
CA PRO A 54 -5.30 0.29 4.29
C PRO A 54 -4.70 1.09 5.45
N GLU A 55 -5.07 2.35 5.54
CA GLU A 55 -4.82 3.19 6.72
C GLU A 55 -5.29 2.50 8.01
N GLY A 56 -4.55 2.71 9.10
CA GLY A 56 -4.92 2.21 10.43
C GLY A 56 -4.57 0.75 10.70
N ARG A 57 -3.62 0.18 9.95
CA ARG A 57 -2.98 -1.14 10.18
C ARG A 57 -3.90 -2.35 10.01
N ARG A 58 -5.11 -2.32 10.53
CA ARG A 58 -6.19 -3.33 10.35
C ARG A 58 -5.76 -4.79 10.57
N CYS A 59 -4.94 -5.07 11.60
CA CYS A 59 -4.62 -6.44 12.00
C CYS A 59 -5.80 -7.08 12.75
N PHE A 60 -5.92 -8.42 12.65
CA PHE A 60 -6.83 -9.20 13.48
C PHE A 60 -6.19 -9.34 14.87
N SER A 61 -6.63 -8.53 15.81
CA SER A 61 -6.02 -8.35 17.13
C SER A 61 -6.01 -9.63 17.99
N ASN A 62 -7.00 -10.50 17.79
CA ASN A 62 -7.18 -11.77 18.50
C ASN A 62 -6.38 -12.93 17.89
N LEU A 63 -5.88 -12.78 16.67
CA LEU A 63 -5.05 -13.78 16.00
C LEU A 63 -3.56 -13.53 16.30
N THR A 64 -2.78 -14.61 16.23
CA THR A 64 -1.32 -14.52 16.27
C THR A 64 -0.75 -13.83 15.02
N VAL A 65 0.52 -13.47 15.03
CA VAL A 65 1.23 -12.95 13.87
C VAL A 65 1.17 -13.95 12.71
N TYR A 66 1.46 -15.22 12.98
CA TYR A 66 1.40 -16.27 11.97
C TYR A 66 -0.01 -16.43 11.39
N GLU A 67 -1.03 -16.53 12.22
CA GLU A 67 -2.42 -16.64 11.77
C GLU A 67 -2.86 -15.43 10.93
N ASN A 68 -2.47 -14.21 11.32
CA ASN A 68 -2.70 -13.00 10.52
C ASN A 68 -2.08 -13.11 9.13
N LEU A 69 -0.87 -13.66 9.02
CA LEU A 69 -0.17 -13.80 7.74
C LEU A 69 -0.83 -14.84 6.84
N VAL A 70 -1.26 -15.98 7.40
CA VAL A 70 -1.75 -17.09 6.60
C VAL A 70 -3.25 -17.02 6.27
N VAL A 71 -4.04 -16.22 6.99
CA VAL A 71 -5.52 -16.17 6.86
C VAL A 71 -6.00 -15.87 5.42
N ALA A 72 -5.22 -15.11 4.65
CA ALA A 72 -5.53 -14.77 3.26
C ALA A 72 -4.43 -15.22 2.29
N ALA A 73 -3.52 -16.08 2.74
CA ALA A 73 -2.37 -16.51 1.95
C ALA A 73 -2.80 -17.28 0.69
N ARG A 74 -2.01 -17.11 -0.35
CA ARG A 74 -2.14 -17.82 -1.63
C ARG A 74 -0.81 -18.40 -2.02
N SER A 75 -0.82 -19.44 -2.83
CA SER A 75 0.41 -20.01 -3.41
C SER A 75 1.13 -18.99 -4.28
N GLY A 76 2.46 -18.91 -4.11
CA GLY A 76 3.30 -18.00 -4.87
C GLY A 76 4.63 -17.73 -4.18
N GLU A 77 5.33 -16.73 -4.66
CA GLU A 77 6.65 -16.31 -4.17
C GLU A 77 6.60 -15.81 -2.72
N TRP A 78 5.54 -15.04 -2.40
CA TRP A 78 5.34 -14.51 -1.06
C TRP A 78 4.71 -15.57 -0.16
N ASN A 79 5.51 -16.06 0.77
CA ASN A 79 5.15 -17.04 1.80
C ASN A 79 5.71 -16.58 3.15
N PHE A 80 5.46 -17.34 4.21
CA PHE A 80 5.93 -16.96 5.55
C PHE A 80 7.45 -16.75 5.60
N ALA A 81 8.24 -17.56 4.89
CA ALA A 81 9.70 -17.43 4.88
C ALA A 81 10.16 -16.15 4.17
N SER A 82 9.58 -15.79 3.02
CA SER A 82 9.92 -14.56 2.30
C SER A 82 9.49 -13.30 3.06
N VAL A 83 8.30 -13.30 3.67
CA VAL A 83 7.85 -12.21 4.56
C VAL A 83 8.75 -12.09 5.80
N SER A 84 9.18 -13.21 6.38
CA SER A 84 10.11 -13.21 7.53
C SER A 84 11.50 -12.66 7.18
N LYS A 85 11.97 -12.87 5.95
CA LYS A 85 13.21 -12.23 5.45
C LYS A 85 13.06 -10.72 5.30
N LEU A 86 11.88 -10.26 4.88
CA LEU A 86 11.61 -8.84 4.74
C LEU A 86 11.41 -8.16 6.10
N PHE A 87 10.73 -8.83 7.03
CA PHE A 87 10.41 -8.36 8.39
C PHE A 87 10.77 -9.41 9.44
N PRO A 88 12.05 -9.53 9.86
CA PRO A 88 12.50 -10.58 10.80
C PRO A 88 11.73 -10.60 12.13
N ARG A 89 11.34 -9.43 12.62
CA ARG A 89 10.56 -9.30 13.87
C ARG A 89 9.23 -10.07 13.84
N LEU A 90 8.63 -10.23 12.66
CA LEU A 90 7.39 -11.01 12.55
C LEU A 90 7.64 -12.51 12.79
N SER A 91 8.80 -13.03 12.36
CA SER A 91 9.19 -14.41 12.65
C SER A 91 9.47 -14.64 14.14
N GLU A 92 10.20 -13.71 14.77
CA GLU A 92 10.51 -13.75 16.21
C GLU A 92 9.26 -13.76 17.09
N ARG A 93 8.19 -13.12 16.61
CA ARG A 93 6.93 -12.92 17.32
C ARG A 93 5.76 -13.73 16.75
N LYS A 94 6.03 -14.75 15.95
CA LYS A 94 5.02 -15.49 15.17
C LYS A 94 3.84 -16.02 15.99
N ASP A 95 4.10 -16.43 17.22
CA ASP A 95 3.11 -17.02 18.13
C ASP A 95 2.45 -15.98 19.07
N GLN A 96 2.88 -14.70 19.00
CA GLN A 96 2.29 -13.63 19.80
C GLN A 96 1.02 -13.11 19.13
N LYS A 97 0.03 -12.68 19.92
CA LYS A 97 -1.18 -12.02 19.42
C LYS A 97 -0.84 -10.67 18.80
N ALA A 98 -1.49 -10.32 17.69
CA ALA A 98 -1.28 -9.02 17.02
C ALA A 98 -1.61 -7.83 17.93
N SER A 99 -2.48 -7.99 18.94
CA SER A 99 -2.77 -6.96 19.93
C SER A 99 -1.60 -6.58 20.83
N SER A 100 -0.61 -7.46 20.99
CA SER A 100 0.59 -7.20 21.82
C SER A 100 1.73 -6.55 21.05
N LEU A 101 1.60 -6.40 19.74
CA LEU A 101 2.62 -5.79 18.89
C LEU A 101 2.62 -4.27 19.03
N SER A 102 3.82 -3.66 18.89
CA SER A 102 3.95 -2.22 18.68
C SER A 102 3.26 -1.77 17.39
N GLY A 103 2.94 -0.49 17.29
CA GLY A 103 2.30 0.04 16.08
C GLY A 103 3.09 -0.18 14.80
N GLY A 104 4.42 -0.16 14.88
CA GLY A 104 5.28 -0.47 13.73
C GLY A 104 5.25 -1.94 13.34
N GLU A 105 5.29 -2.84 14.30
CA GLU A 105 5.17 -4.29 14.05
C GLU A 105 3.79 -4.64 13.48
N GLN A 106 2.72 -4.00 13.95
CA GLN A 106 1.39 -4.15 13.36
C GLN A 106 1.35 -3.68 11.90
N GLN A 107 2.06 -2.60 11.58
CA GLN A 107 2.15 -2.12 10.20
C GLN A 107 2.94 -3.09 9.31
N MET A 108 4.07 -3.63 9.78
CA MET A 108 4.81 -4.69 9.10
C MET A 108 3.95 -5.94 8.88
N LEU A 109 3.15 -6.30 9.89
CA LEU A 109 2.21 -7.41 9.81
C LEU A 109 1.13 -7.17 8.76
N ALA A 110 0.57 -5.96 8.67
CA ALA A 110 -0.41 -5.59 7.65
C ALA A 110 0.17 -5.66 6.23
N ILE A 111 1.41 -5.18 6.03
CA ILE A 111 2.14 -5.30 4.76
C ILE A 111 2.41 -6.77 4.44
N GLY A 112 2.96 -7.53 5.38
CA GLY A 112 3.23 -8.95 5.22
C GLY A 112 1.99 -9.75 4.84
N ARG A 113 0.85 -9.50 5.48
CA ARG A 113 -0.43 -10.14 5.15
C ARG A 113 -0.89 -9.82 3.73
N ALA A 114 -0.73 -8.57 3.28
CA ALA A 114 -1.04 -8.21 1.90
C ALA A 114 -0.12 -8.92 0.90
N LEU A 115 1.18 -9.00 1.18
CA LEU A 115 2.15 -9.75 0.36
C LEU A 115 1.81 -11.24 0.27
N MET A 116 1.37 -11.87 1.37
CA MET A 116 0.97 -13.28 1.39
C MET A 116 -0.19 -13.61 0.43
N THR A 117 -0.93 -12.61 -0.07
CA THR A 117 -1.92 -12.81 -1.13
C THR A 117 -1.30 -12.93 -2.52
N ASN A 118 0.02 -12.80 -2.65
CA ASN A 118 0.78 -12.79 -3.90
C ASN A 118 0.18 -11.82 -4.93
N PRO A 119 0.13 -10.51 -4.61
CA PRO A 119 -0.56 -9.54 -5.44
C PRO A 119 0.25 -9.17 -6.69
N LYS A 120 -0.45 -8.83 -7.79
CA LYS A 120 0.11 -8.16 -8.96
C LYS A 120 0.25 -6.65 -8.74
N LEU A 121 -0.65 -6.08 -7.94
CA LEU A 121 -0.64 -4.68 -7.51
C LEU A 121 -0.77 -4.61 -6.00
N LEU A 122 0.25 -4.03 -5.34
CA LEU A 122 0.21 -3.70 -3.93
C LEU A 122 -0.15 -2.22 -3.76
N ILE A 123 -1.19 -1.94 -3.00
CA ILE A 123 -1.61 -0.58 -2.65
C ILE A 123 -1.27 -0.33 -1.18
N LEU A 124 -0.49 0.71 -0.91
CA LEU A 124 -0.07 1.15 0.42
C LEU A 124 -0.71 2.51 0.71
N ASP A 125 -1.78 2.52 1.51
CA ASP A 125 -2.52 3.75 1.85
C ASP A 125 -2.04 4.28 3.21
N GLU A 126 -1.20 5.34 3.16
CA GLU A 126 -0.58 6.02 4.31
C GLU A 126 0.14 5.04 5.27
N ALA A 127 0.88 4.10 4.70
CA ALA A 127 1.48 2.97 5.42
C ALA A 127 2.57 3.35 6.44
N THR A 128 3.03 4.60 6.46
CA THR A 128 4.07 5.07 7.39
C THR A 128 3.57 6.11 8.38
N GLU A 129 2.29 6.49 8.32
CA GLU A 129 1.74 7.54 9.18
C GLU A 129 1.70 7.13 10.66
N GLY A 130 2.05 8.07 11.54
CA GLY A 130 2.03 7.88 13.00
C GLY A 130 3.07 6.88 13.53
N LEU A 131 4.11 6.56 12.75
CA LEU A 131 5.19 5.67 13.18
C LEU A 131 6.42 6.45 13.64
N ALA A 132 7.15 5.86 14.58
CA ALA A 132 8.45 6.37 15.00
C ALA A 132 9.44 6.42 13.80
N PRO A 133 10.35 7.41 13.75
CA PRO A 133 11.24 7.62 12.60
C PRO A 133 12.03 6.38 12.18
N VAL A 134 12.55 5.61 13.15
CA VAL A 134 13.33 4.38 12.89
C VAL A 134 12.47 3.33 12.18
N VAL A 135 11.24 3.13 12.67
CA VAL A 135 10.30 2.14 12.10
C VAL A 135 9.83 2.58 10.71
N ARG A 136 9.59 3.88 10.53
CA ARG A 136 9.27 4.46 9.22
C ARG A 136 10.36 4.16 8.20
N GLN A 137 11.62 4.38 8.56
CA GLN A 137 12.75 4.07 7.69
C GLN A 137 12.85 2.57 7.36
N GLU A 138 12.58 1.70 8.32
CA GLU A 138 12.57 0.24 8.11
C GLU A 138 11.50 -0.16 7.07
N ILE A 139 10.30 0.41 7.16
CA ILE A 139 9.22 0.17 6.19
C ILE A 139 9.59 0.72 4.81
N TRP A 140 10.17 1.93 4.71
CA TRP A 140 10.61 2.48 3.43
C TRP A 140 11.68 1.62 2.76
N ARG A 141 12.66 1.09 3.51
CA ARG A 141 13.64 0.14 2.99
C ARG A 141 12.99 -1.16 2.51
N ALA A 142 11.95 -1.63 3.20
CA ALA A 142 11.20 -2.81 2.76
C ALA A 142 10.46 -2.51 1.44
N ILE A 143 9.82 -1.35 1.30
CA ILE A 143 9.14 -0.93 0.06
C ILE A 143 10.15 -0.80 -1.11
N GLU A 144 11.34 -0.24 -0.86
CA GLU A 144 12.41 -0.15 -1.84
C GLU A 144 12.85 -1.54 -2.34
N ARG A 145 13.03 -2.50 -1.43
CA ARG A 145 13.31 -3.91 -1.79
C ARG A 145 12.17 -4.55 -2.58
N LEU A 146 10.92 -4.31 -2.20
CA LEU A 146 9.77 -4.81 -2.95
C LEU A 146 9.77 -4.29 -4.38
N LYS A 147 10.15 -3.03 -4.59
CA LYS A 147 10.28 -2.45 -5.93
C LYS A 147 11.39 -3.10 -6.75
N SER A 148 12.57 -3.33 -6.14
CA SER A 148 13.75 -3.86 -6.85
C SER A 148 13.65 -5.36 -7.12
N ASP A 149 13.12 -6.13 -6.17
CA ASP A 149 13.26 -7.58 -6.14
C ASP A 149 12.01 -8.30 -6.68
N SER A 150 10.94 -7.57 -7.03
CA SER A 150 9.71 -8.17 -7.55
C SER A 150 9.20 -7.48 -8.83
N SER A 151 8.44 -8.21 -9.64
CA SER A 151 7.72 -7.66 -10.80
C SER A 151 6.38 -7.01 -10.43
N MET A 152 6.09 -6.90 -9.15
CA MET A 152 4.83 -6.37 -8.62
C MET A 152 4.71 -4.86 -8.86
N SER A 153 3.57 -4.42 -9.36
CA SER A 153 3.24 -2.99 -9.38
C SER A 153 2.93 -2.50 -7.98
N ILE A 154 3.40 -1.30 -7.64
CA ILE A 154 3.17 -0.71 -6.33
C ILE A 154 2.54 0.68 -6.49
N LEU A 155 1.41 0.92 -5.82
CA LEU A 155 0.80 2.23 -5.64
C LEU A 155 1.01 2.66 -4.19
N VAL A 156 1.73 3.75 -3.98
CA VAL A 156 1.97 4.32 -2.64
C VAL A 156 1.25 5.64 -2.48
N ILE A 157 0.54 5.78 -1.38
CA ILE A 157 -0.01 7.04 -0.92
C ILE A 157 0.72 7.42 0.36
N ASP A 158 1.47 8.50 0.32
CA ASP A 158 2.19 9.03 1.49
C ASP A 158 2.42 10.53 1.31
N LYS A 159 2.72 11.23 2.43
CA LYS A 159 2.99 12.67 2.47
C LYS A 159 4.48 12.99 2.34
N SER A 160 5.34 11.99 2.49
CA SER A 160 6.80 12.18 2.51
C SER A 160 7.37 12.28 1.11
N LEU A 161 7.39 13.49 0.53
CA LEU A 161 8.04 13.75 -0.77
C LEU A 161 9.47 13.22 -0.82
N LYS A 162 10.23 13.41 0.26
CA LYS A 162 11.63 12.97 0.36
C LYS A 162 11.77 11.46 0.14
N GLU A 163 10.89 10.65 0.72
CA GLU A 163 10.97 9.19 0.57
C GLU A 163 10.41 8.76 -0.79
N LEU A 164 9.30 9.38 -1.22
CA LEU A 164 8.71 9.09 -2.53
C LEU A 164 9.66 9.42 -3.68
N SER A 165 10.41 10.54 -3.62
CA SER A 165 11.37 10.93 -4.66
C SER A 165 12.51 9.93 -4.87
N ARG A 166 12.78 9.09 -3.88
CA ARG A 166 13.84 8.06 -3.96
C ARG A 166 13.37 6.79 -4.64
N ILE A 167 12.06 6.51 -4.64
CA ILE A 167 11.54 5.20 -5.03
C ILE A 167 10.42 5.26 -6.07
N ALA A 168 9.67 6.35 -6.20
CA ALA A 168 8.60 6.45 -7.19
C ALA A 168 9.16 6.72 -8.60
N ASP A 169 8.62 6.04 -9.61
CA ASP A 169 8.94 6.30 -11.02
C ASP A 169 8.05 7.42 -11.55
N THR A 170 6.76 7.34 -11.25
CA THR A 170 5.75 8.29 -11.69
C THR A 170 4.91 8.77 -10.50
N ALA A 171 4.27 9.91 -10.67
CA ALA A 171 3.38 10.44 -9.65
C ALA A 171 2.08 11.00 -10.24
N VAL A 172 1.03 11.02 -9.43
CA VAL A 172 -0.22 11.71 -9.69
C VAL A 172 -0.60 12.54 -8.47
N ILE A 173 -1.01 13.79 -8.70
CA ILE A 173 -1.53 14.67 -7.65
C ILE A 173 -3.03 14.80 -7.80
N LEU A 174 -3.75 14.55 -6.72
CA LEU A 174 -5.18 14.73 -6.64
C LEU A 174 -5.54 16.01 -5.90
N GLU A 175 -6.46 16.79 -6.45
CA GLU A 175 -7.11 17.91 -5.81
C GLU A 175 -8.62 17.84 -6.04
N LYS A 176 -9.40 17.87 -4.94
CA LYS A 176 -10.88 17.82 -4.98
C LYS A 176 -11.44 16.69 -5.86
N GLY A 177 -10.79 15.51 -5.81
CA GLY A 177 -11.20 14.33 -6.56
C GLY A 177 -10.82 14.33 -8.05
N ARG A 178 -9.97 15.27 -8.48
CA ARG A 178 -9.47 15.34 -9.86
C ARG A 178 -7.96 15.17 -9.89
N SER A 179 -7.43 14.50 -10.92
CA SER A 179 -6.01 14.52 -11.22
C SER A 179 -5.66 15.89 -11.80
N VAL A 180 -4.83 16.66 -11.08
CA VAL A 180 -4.38 18.00 -11.48
C VAL A 180 -2.96 18.01 -12.03
N TRP A 181 -2.20 16.97 -11.75
CA TRP A 181 -0.87 16.75 -12.31
C TRP A 181 -0.58 15.23 -12.36
N ASN A 182 0.11 14.81 -13.40
CA ASN A 182 0.65 13.46 -13.53
C ASN A 182 1.86 13.48 -14.47
N GLY A 183 2.88 12.70 -14.16
CA GLY A 183 4.13 12.63 -14.94
C GLY A 183 5.19 11.79 -14.25
N ASP A 184 6.39 11.80 -14.80
CA ASP A 184 7.54 11.19 -14.16
C ASP A 184 7.88 11.96 -12.87
N PHE A 185 8.27 11.23 -11.82
CA PHE A 185 8.53 11.86 -10.52
C PHE A 185 9.63 12.92 -10.60
N THR A 186 10.57 12.75 -11.52
CA THR A 186 11.67 13.71 -11.79
C THR A 186 11.21 15.04 -12.39
N GLU A 187 10.01 15.09 -12.97
CA GLU A 187 9.42 16.30 -13.55
C GLU A 187 8.60 17.11 -12.52
N LEU A 188 8.52 16.61 -11.27
CA LEU A 188 7.79 17.28 -10.20
C LEU A 188 8.59 18.48 -9.68
N THR A 189 8.23 19.67 -10.16
CA THR A 189 8.91 20.94 -9.79
C THR A 189 8.45 21.45 -8.42
N PRO A 190 9.28 22.27 -7.74
CA PRO A 190 8.87 22.97 -6.51
C PRO A 190 7.57 23.75 -6.66
N ASP A 191 7.35 24.46 -7.78
CA ASP A 191 6.12 25.21 -8.03
C ASP A 191 4.86 24.32 -8.00
N VAL A 192 4.96 23.10 -8.50
CA VAL A 192 3.86 22.13 -8.48
C VAL A 192 3.62 21.63 -7.06
N THR A 193 4.70 21.32 -6.30
CA THR A 193 4.58 20.85 -4.92
C THR A 193 4.04 21.92 -3.99
N ASP A 194 4.53 23.16 -4.09
CA ASP A 194 4.06 24.29 -3.31
C ASP A 194 2.56 24.55 -3.59
N ARG A 195 2.19 24.57 -4.85
CA ARG A 195 0.81 24.86 -5.29
C ARG A 195 -0.18 23.80 -4.80
N PHE A 196 0.10 22.53 -4.99
CA PHE A 196 -0.87 21.45 -4.79
C PHE A 196 -0.68 20.67 -3.48
N LEU A 197 0.52 20.62 -2.94
CA LEU A 197 0.83 19.89 -1.71
C LEU A 197 1.05 20.84 -0.53
N GLY A 198 1.55 22.04 -0.78
CA GLY A 198 1.82 23.07 0.24
C GLY A 198 3.08 22.77 1.05
N VAL A 199 4.09 22.24 0.38
CA VAL A 199 5.43 21.88 0.93
C VAL A 199 6.49 22.26 -0.06
#